data_58dfcd26187e8361f2c51cf8a1864316
#
_entry.id   58dfcd26187e8361f2c51cf8a1864316
#
_cell.length_a   1.000
_cell.length_b   1.000
_cell.length_c   1.000
_cell.angle_alpha   90.00
_cell.angle_beta   90.00
_cell.angle_gamma   90.00
#
_symmetry.space_group_name_H-M   'P 1'
#
loop_
_entity.id
_entity.type
_entity.pdbx_description
1 polymer ?
#
loop_
_entity_poly.entity_id
_entity_poly.type
_entity_poly.pdbx_seq_one_letter_code
_entity_poly.pdbx_strand_id
1 'polypeptide(L)'
;MEHNHEFEGGHEHRHDHDHGPEHSKYEEALAKYNIRLRDEDVKAKTALLIEKHVAENNTPDVKKFLFHCIDLTTLKCTDSDESVMKFTGKVNEFVDKYPDLDNVAAICVYPNMAEVVNDTLEADHVNIACVSGGFPSSQTFTEVKVAETAMALHTGA
;
A
#
# COMPACT_ATOMS: atom_id res chain seq x y z
N MET A 1 42.77 0.99 -45.46
CA MET A 1 43.17 0.39 -44.17
C MET A 1 41.92 -0.01 -43.44
N GLU A 2 41.53 -1.29 -43.64
CA GLU A 2 40.37 -1.89 -43.00
C GLU A 2 40.81 -2.48 -41.66
N HIS A 3 40.13 -2.08 -40.58
CA HIS A 3 40.26 -2.71 -39.27
C HIS A 3 39.02 -3.55 -39.02
N ASN A 4 39.15 -4.86 -39.31
CA ASN A 4 38.26 -5.88 -38.78
C ASN A 4 38.47 -6.01 -37.27
N HIS A 5 37.43 -5.76 -36.48
CA HIS A 5 37.33 -6.25 -35.11
C HIS A 5 36.39 -7.43 -35.07
N GLU A 6 36.95 -8.61 -35.00
CA GLU A 6 36.25 -9.83 -34.64
C GLU A 6 35.94 -9.81 -33.14
N PHE A 7 34.66 -9.90 -32.83
CA PHE A 7 34.16 -10.09 -31.47
C PHE A 7 33.91 -11.58 -31.26
N GLU A 8 34.90 -12.30 -30.76
CA GLU A 8 34.72 -13.63 -30.19
C GLU A 8 34.52 -13.52 -28.70
N GLY A 9 33.50 -14.20 -28.17
CA GLY A 9 33.28 -14.32 -26.74
C GLY A 9 31.84 -14.63 -26.33
N GLY A 10 31.28 -15.69 -26.94
CA GLY A 10 30.01 -16.24 -26.42
C GLY A 10 30.25 -17.00 -25.11
N HIS A 11 29.92 -16.41 -23.97
CA HIS A 11 29.73 -17.15 -22.72
C HIS A 11 28.29 -17.66 -22.65
N GLU A 12 28.09 -18.91 -23.10
CA GLU A 12 26.87 -19.64 -22.77
C GLU A 12 26.89 -19.99 -21.26
N HIS A 13 26.20 -19.18 -20.45
CA HIS A 13 25.81 -19.61 -19.11
C HIS A 13 24.59 -20.53 -19.26
N ARG A 14 24.81 -21.81 -19.39
CA ARG A 14 23.80 -22.84 -19.16
C ARG A 14 23.58 -22.90 -17.66
N HIS A 15 22.51 -22.26 -17.19
CA HIS A 15 21.92 -22.58 -15.91
C HIS A 15 21.08 -23.86 -16.08
N ASP A 16 21.71 -25.01 -15.87
CA ASP A 16 20.99 -26.26 -15.64
C ASP A 16 20.27 -26.13 -14.29
N HIS A 17 19.06 -25.60 -14.30
CA HIS A 17 18.13 -25.77 -13.20
C HIS A 17 17.50 -27.15 -13.35
N ASP A 18 18.06 -28.12 -12.64
CA ASP A 18 17.42 -29.40 -12.37
C ASP A 18 16.16 -29.13 -11.53
N HIS A 19 15.04 -28.90 -12.22
CA HIS A 19 13.72 -28.85 -11.59
C HIS A 19 13.19 -30.29 -11.51
N GLY A 20 13.64 -31.02 -10.50
CA GLY A 20 12.88 -32.16 -10.01
C GLY A 20 11.44 -31.73 -9.68
N PRO A 21 10.47 -32.65 -9.51
CA PRO A 21 9.07 -32.28 -9.22
C PRO A 21 8.97 -31.69 -7.80
N GLU A 22 9.50 -30.51 -7.61
CA GLU A 22 9.16 -29.68 -6.46
C GLU A 22 7.71 -29.27 -6.64
N HIS A 23 6.82 -29.82 -5.84
CA HIS A 23 5.51 -29.21 -5.61
C HIS A 23 5.76 -27.73 -5.30
N SER A 24 5.39 -26.88 -6.22
CA SER A 24 5.58 -25.44 -6.06
C SER A 24 4.97 -25.02 -4.73
N LYS A 25 5.69 -24.22 -3.92
CA LYS A 25 5.15 -23.62 -2.68
C LYS A 25 3.79 -22.93 -2.89
N TYR A 26 3.49 -22.58 -4.13
CA TYR A 26 2.22 -22.00 -4.54
C TYR A 26 1.11 -23.04 -4.67
N GLU A 27 1.42 -24.28 -5.12
CA GLU A 27 0.45 -25.38 -5.19
C GLU A 27 0.02 -25.80 -3.77
N GLU A 28 0.96 -25.90 -2.84
CA GLU A 28 0.64 -26.18 -1.45
C GLU A 28 -0.20 -25.06 -0.80
N ALA A 29 0.11 -23.78 -1.11
CA ALA A 29 -0.65 -22.65 -0.63
C ALA A 29 -2.07 -22.63 -1.22
N LEU A 30 -2.20 -22.86 -2.53
CA LEU A 30 -3.49 -22.88 -3.23
C LEU A 30 -4.36 -24.07 -2.84
N ALA A 31 -3.77 -25.22 -2.50
CA ALA A 31 -4.51 -26.42 -2.05
C ALA A 31 -5.33 -26.17 -0.77
N LYS A 32 -5.00 -25.13 0.01
CA LYS A 32 -5.74 -24.72 1.21
C LYS A 32 -7.05 -23.99 0.90
N TYR A 33 -7.23 -23.54 -0.32
CA TYR A 33 -8.35 -22.69 -0.73
C TYR A 33 -9.18 -23.35 -1.83
N ASN A 34 -10.47 -23.02 -1.86
CA ASN A 34 -11.33 -23.43 -2.97
C ASN A 34 -11.11 -22.49 -4.17
N ILE A 35 -10.23 -22.88 -5.08
CA ILE A 35 -9.92 -22.14 -6.31
C ILE A 35 -11.02 -22.21 -7.38
N ARG A 36 -12.10 -22.97 -7.14
CA ARG A 36 -13.27 -23.10 -8.04
C ARG A 36 -14.45 -22.27 -7.60
N LEU A 37 -14.22 -21.24 -6.76
CA LEU A 37 -15.27 -20.31 -6.39
C LEU A 37 -15.81 -19.58 -7.62
N ARG A 38 -17.15 -19.54 -7.74
CA ARG A 38 -17.85 -18.79 -8.77
C ARG A 38 -18.33 -17.46 -8.18
N ASP A 39 -18.48 -16.46 -9.01
CA ASP A 39 -18.94 -15.12 -8.60
C ASP A 39 -20.30 -15.18 -7.89
N GLU A 40 -21.19 -16.07 -8.32
CA GLU A 40 -22.50 -16.26 -7.69
C GLU A 40 -22.38 -16.79 -6.24
N ASP A 41 -21.43 -17.70 -6.00
CA ASP A 41 -21.19 -18.27 -4.66
C ASP A 41 -20.65 -17.20 -3.71
N VAL A 42 -19.72 -16.35 -4.20
CA VAL A 42 -19.17 -15.22 -3.46
C VAL A 42 -20.28 -14.20 -3.16
N LYS A 43 -21.08 -13.84 -4.16
CA LYS A 43 -22.18 -12.89 -4.02
C LYS A 43 -23.23 -13.38 -3.01
N ALA A 44 -23.59 -14.66 -3.06
CA ALA A 44 -24.52 -15.24 -2.11
C ALA A 44 -23.99 -15.22 -0.67
N LYS A 45 -22.72 -15.61 -0.45
CA LYS A 45 -22.09 -15.56 0.87
C LYS A 45 -21.99 -14.13 1.39
N THR A 46 -21.62 -13.16 0.54
CA THR A 46 -21.55 -11.75 0.92
C THR A 46 -22.95 -11.24 1.33
N ALA A 47 -24.00 -11.58 0.60
CA ALA A 47 -25.37 -11.19 0.95
C ALA A 47 -25.79 -11.71 2.33
N LEU A 48 -25.46 -12.97 2.66
CA LEU A 48 -25.72 -13.55 3.96
C LEU A 48 -24.94 -12.87 5.11
N LEU A 49 -23.67 -12.49 4.87
CA LEU A 49 -22.88 -11.74 5.83
C LEU A 49 -23.47 -10.36 6.09
N ILE A 50 -23.90 -9.67 5.04
CA ILE A 50 -24.53 -8.35 5.12
C ILE A 50 -25.83 -8.46 5.92
N GLU A 51 -26.72 -9.39 5.55
CA GLU A 51 -28.00 -9.61 6.25
C GLU A 51 -27.81 -9.87 7.74
N LYS A 52 -26.81 -10.70 8.08
CA LYS A 52 -26.55 -11.11 9.47
C LYS A 52 -25.91 -10.01 10.31
N HIS A 53 -24.99 -9.22 9.76
CA HIS A 53 -24.08 -8.40 10.56
C HIS A 53 -24.24 -6.89 10.40
N VAL A 54 -24.90 -6.41 9.33
CA VAL A 54 -25.00 -4.95 9.12
C VAL A 54 -25.79 -4.26 10.21
N ALA A 55 -26.91 -4.85 10.66
CA ALA A 55 -27.76 -4.21 11.67
C ALA A 55 -27.03 -3.99 13.00
N GLU A 56 -26.27 -4.99 13.46
CA GLU A 56 -25.50 -4.93 14.71
C GLU A 56 -24.29 -3.98 14.63
N ASN A 57 -23.70 -3.81 13.44
CA ASN A 57 -22.53 -2.98 13.21
C ASN A 57 -22.87 -1.55 12.73
N ASN A 58 -24.13 -1.25 12.41
CA ASN A 58 -24.55 0.08 11.97
C ASN A 58 -24.88 1.02 13.15
N THR A 59 -24.01 1.08 14.13
CA THR A 59 -24.15 1.92 15.32
C THR A 59 -23.22 3.14 15.25
N PRO A 60 -23.53 4.23 15.98
CA PRO A 60 -22.63 5.38 16.09
C PRO A 60 -21.22 5.01 16.56
N ASP A 61 -21.10 4.13 17.55
CA ASP A 61 -19.81 3.75 18.14
C ASP A 61 -18.95 2.98 17.13
N VAL A 62 -19.52 2.03 16.38
CA VAL A 62 -18.80 1.33 15.31
C VAL A 62 -18.38 2.30 14.23
N LYS A 63 -19.22 3.28 13.86
CA LYS A 63 -18.84 4.29 12.86
C LYS A 63 -17.70 5.19 13.32
N LYS A 64 -17.69 5.60 14.60
CA LYS A 64 -16.58 6.35 15.21
C LYS A 64 -15.30 5.54 15.18
N PHE A 65 -15.36 4.26 15.57
CA PHE A 65 -14.23 3.35 15.51
C PHE A 65 -13.70 3.18 14.07
N LEU A 66 -14.59 2.97 13.09
CA LEU A 66 -14.20 2.84 11.69
C LEU A 66 -13.58 4.13 11.14
N PHE A 67 -14.06 5.29 11.58
CA PHE A 67 -13.46 6.57 11.22
C PHE A 67 -12.01 6.66 11.72
N HIS A 68 -11.76 6.25 12.95
CA HIS A 68 -10.42 6.19 13.52
C HIS A 68 -9.51 5.15 12.86
N CYS A 69 -10.05 4.19 12.10
CA CYS A 69 -9.26 3.21 11.34
C CYS A 69 -8.89 3.69 9.92
N ILE A 70 -9.25 4.90 9.52
CA ILE A 70 -9.00 5.41 8.17
C ILE A 70 -7.54 5.82 8.00
N ASP A 71 -6.89 5.29 6.97
CA ASP A 71 -5.71 5.88 6.37
C ASP A 71 -6.17 6.93 5.34
N LEU A 72 -6.15 8.20 5.76
CA LEU A 72 -6.61 9.30 4.92
C LEU A 72 -5.59 9.54 3.80
N THR A 73 -5.97 9.19 2.58
CA THR A 73 -5.03 9.00 1.47
C THR A 73 -5.16 10.08 0.40
N THR A 74 -4.01 10.62 -0.05
CA THR A 74 -3.88 11.33 -1.32
C THR A 74 -2.74 10.76 -2.13
N LEU A 75 -3.05 10.26 -3.32
CA LEU A 75 -2.11 9.63 -4.26
C LEU A 75 -2.36 10.14 -5.68
N LYS A 76 -2.56 11.45 -5.82
CA LYS A 76 -2.80 12.09 -7.11
C LYS A 76 -1.45 12.40 -7.77
N CYS A 77 -1.36 12.21 -9.07
CA CYS A 77 -0.18 12.62 -9.85
C CYS A 77 0.04 14.14 -9.85
N THR A 78 -0.93 14.91 -9.35
CA THR A 78 -0.90 16.38 -9.23
C THR A 78 -0.64 16.83 -7.79
N ASP A 79 -0.36 15.92 -6.85
CA ASP A 79 -0.01 16.31 -5.49
C ASP A 79 1.30 17.13 -5.49
N SER A 80 1.29 18.19 -4.72
CA SER A 80 2.41 19.11 -4.50
C SER A 80 2.56 19.38 -3.01
N ASP A 81 3.69 19.92 -2.59
CA ASP A 81 3.93 20.30 -1.20
C ASP A 81 2.78 21.15 -0.66
N GLU A 82 2.35 22.17 -1.40
CA GLU A 82 1.24 23.05 -1.01
C GLU A 82 -0.07 22.29 -0.84
N SER A 83 -0.39 21.35 -1.75
CA SER A 83 -1.62 20.56 -1.66
C SER A 83 -1.62 19.58 -0.50
N VAL A 84 -0.45 18.99 -0.21
CA VAL A 84 -0.27 18.06 0.91
C VAL A 84 -0.26 18.80 2.25
N MET A 85 0.40 19.95 2.35
CA MET A 85 0.30 20.83 3.53
C MET A 85 -1.15 21.22 3.85
N LYS A 86 -1.90 21.62 2.83
CA LYS A 86 -3.33 21.93 2.97
C LYS A 86 -4.18 20.71 3.39
N PHE A 87 -3.82 19.55 2.91
CA PHE A 87 -4.48 18.29 3.24
C PHE A 87 -4.22 17.92 4.71
N THR A 88 -2.96 17.99 5.16
CA THR A 88 -2.54 17.75 6.54
C THR A 88 -3.14 18.76 7.50
N GLY A 89 -3.18 20.04 7.12
CA GLY A 89 -3.81 21.10 7.92
C GLY A 89 -5.26 20.81 8.27
N LYS A 90 -6.04 20.16 7.39
CA LYS A 90 -7.42 19.75 7.70
C LYS A 90 -7.48 18.68 8.79
N VAL A 91 -6.46 17.82 8.86
CA VAL A 91 -6.34 16.80 9.91
C VAL A 91 -5.98 17.45 11.24
N ASN A 92 -5.10 18.44 11.24
CA ASN A 92 -4.77 19.23 12.44
C ASN A 92 -6.00 19.95 13.00
N GLU A 93 -6.78 20.59 12.12
CA GLU A 93 -8.00 21.33 12.51
C GLU A 93 -9.16 20.42 12.97
N PHE A 94 -9.07 19.10 12.73
CA PHE A 94 -10.18 18.19 12.98
C PHE A 94 -10.55 18.12 14.47
N VAL A 95 -9.57 18.05 15.36
CA VAL A 95 -9.77 17.96 16.81
C VAL A 95 -10.53 19.18 17.35
N ASP A 96 -10.21 20.37 16.85
CA ASP A 96 -10.89 21.61 17.26
C ASP A 96 -12.34 21.64 16.81
N LYS A 97 -12.63 21.07 15.64
CA LYS A 97 -13.98 21.02 15.06
C LYS A 97 -14.85 19.92 15.67
N TYR A 98 -14.22 18.81 16.07
CA TYR A 98 -14.92 17.60 16.53
C TYR A 98 -14.25 17.00 17.78
N PRO A 99 -14.27 17.68 18.92
CA PRO A 99 -13.52 17.29 20.12
C PRO A 99 -13.97 15.95 20.74
N ASP A 100 -15.15 15.43 20.36
CA ASP A 100 -15.69 14.15 20.82
C ASP A 100 -15.36 12.98 19.90
N LEU A 101 -14.55 13.21 18.85
CA LEU A 101 -14.16 12.20 17.88
C LEU A 101 -12.64 12.03 17.84
N ASP A 102 -12.18 10.79 17.85
CA ASP A 102 -10.81 10.50 17.55
C ASP A 102 -10.52 10.84 16.07
N ASN A 103 -9.31 11.28 15.77
CA ASN A 103 -8.87 11.59 14.42
C ASN A 103 -8.67 10.30 13.59
N VAL A 104 -8.35 10.44 12.32
CA VAL A 104 -7.97 9.32 11.45
C VAL A 104 -6.70 8.63 11.95
N ALA A 105 -6.51 7.35 11.59
CA ALA A 105 -5.35 6.57 12.02
C ALA A 105 -4.04 7.08 11.41
N ALA A 106 -4.08 7.46 10.15
CA ALA A 106 -2.90 7.91 9.42
C ALA A 106 -3.25 8.85 8.25
N ILE A 107 -2.25 9.60 7.81
CA ILE A 107 -2.22 10.26 6.50
C ILE A 107 -1.34 9.39 5.60
N CYS A 108 -1.87 8.98 4.44
CA CYS A 108 -1.14 8.16 3.47
C CYS A 108 -0.86 8.96 2.19
N VAL A 109 0.42 9.01 1.79
CA VAL A 109 0.92 9.80 0.67
C VAL A 109 1.93 9.03 -0.18
N TYR A 110 2.41 9.61 -1.28
CA TYR A 110 3.61 9.14 -1.96
C TYR A 110 4.87 9.35 -1.10
N PRO A 111 5.92 8.50 -1.23
CA PRO A 111 7.11 8.55 -0.38
C PRO A 111 7.80 9.91 -0.33
N ASN A 112 7.87 10.60 -1.47
CA ASN A 112 8.46 11.93 -1.58
C ASN A 112 7.66 13.05 -0.90
N MET A 113 6.44 12.76 -0.43
CA MET A 113 5.58 13.68 0.31
C MET A 113 5.54 13.39 1.81
N ALA A 114 6.22 12.34 2.27
CA ALA A 114 6.24 11.97 3.68
C ALA A 114 6.85 13.07 4.56
N GLU A 115 7.94 13.69 4.10
CA GLU A 115 8.59 14.82 4.79
C GLU A 115 7.65 16.02 4.95
N VAL A 116 6.89 16.36 3.92
CA VAL A 116 5.90 17.45 3.96
C VAL A 116 4.83 17.18 5.01
N VAL A 117 4.35 15.95 5.09
CA VAL A 117 3.39 15.57 6.14
C VAL A 117 4.04 15.64 7.51
N ASN A 118 5.26 15.11 7.68
CA ASN A 118 5.98 15.11 8.94
C ASN A 118 6.22 16.53 9.47
N ASP A 119 6.56 17.46 8.59
CA ASP A 119 6.81 18.87 8.97
C ASP A 119 5.52 19.66 9.26
N THR A 120 4.37 19.17 8.81
CA THR A 120 3.09 19.89 8.88
C THR A 120 2.13 19.28 9.91
N LEU A 121 2.26 17.98 10.22
CA LEU A 121 1.34 17.27 11.10
C LEU A 121 1.56 17.67 12.55
N GLU A 122 0.52 18.24 13.16
CA GLU A 122 0.49 18.67 14.57
C GLU A 122 -0.48 17.81 15.39
N ALA A 123 -1.39 17.09 14.74
CA ALA A 123 -2.40 16.27 15.41
C ALA A 123 -1.78 15.06 16.10
N ASP A 124 -2.05 14.90 17.39
CA ASP A 124 -1.63 13.75 18.17
C ASP A 124 -2.30 12.46 17.68
N HIS A 125 -1.59 11.34 17.80
CA HIS A 125 -2.08 9.98 17.50
C HIS A 125 -2.44 9.72 16.02
N VAL A 126 -2.04 10.58 15.11
CA VAL A 126 -2.13 10.36 13.67
C VAL A 126 -0.77 9.94 13.14
N ASN A 127 -0.71 8.79 12.47
CA ASN A 127 0.53 8.27 11.92
C ASN A 127 0.76 8.77 10.49
N ILE A 128 1.99 8.65 10.02
CA ILE A 128 2.35 8.90 8.63
C ILE A 128 2.55 7.55 7.95
N ALA A 129 1.81 7.31 6.89
CA ALA A 129 1.97 6.15 6.02
C ALA A 129 2.37 6.61 4.63
N CYS A 130 3.14 5.82 3.91
CA CYS A 130 3.37 6.06 2.50
C CYS A 130 3.34 4.76 1.70
N VAL A 131 2.94 4.88 0.44
CA VAL A 131 3.09 3.77 -0.50
C VAL A 131 4.57 3.55 -0.80
N SER A 132 4.98 2.35 -1.14
CA SER A 132 6.37 2.02 -1.40
C SER A 132 6.51 0.88 -2.40
N GLY A 133 7.75 0.53 -2.74
CA GLY A 133 8.08 -0.57 -3.62
C GLY A 133 7.69 -0.36 -5.08
N GLY A 134 7.69 0.90 -5.56
CA GLY A 134 7.30 1.25 -6.93
C GLY A 134 5.79 1.20 -7.16
N PHE A 135 5.02 1.62 -6.15
CA PHE A 135 3.55 1.68 -6.25
C PHE A 135 3.08 2.50 -7.47
N PRO A 136 1.98 2.11 -8.19
CA PRO A 136 1.08 0.99 -7.88
C PRO A 136 1.50 -0.35 -8.51
N SER A 137 2.32 -0.36 -9.54
CA SER A 137 2.59 -1.56 -10.33
C SER A 137 3.74 -2.42 -9.80
N SER A 138 4.62 -1.85 -9.00
CA SER A 138 5.82 -2.51 -8.46
C SER A 138 6.77 -3.08 -9.54
N GLN A 139 6.69 -2.60 -10.78
CA GLN A 139 7.51 -3.06 -11.91
C GLN A 139 8.84 -2.29 -11.97
N THR A 140 9.68 -2.48 -10.95
CA THR A 140 11.01 -1.88 -10.88
C THR A 140 11.99 -2.82 -10.17
N PHE A 141 13.27 -2.48 -10.17
CA PHE A 141 14.33 -3.26 -9.54
C PHE A 141 14.16 -3.33 -8.01
N THR A 142 14.56 -4.45 -7.42
CA THR A 142 14.47 -4.66 -5.97
C THR A 142 15.25 -3.61 -5.19
N GLU A 143 16.43 -3.25 -5.68
CA GLU A 143 17.31 -2.25 -5.06
C GLU A 143 16.65 -0.86 -5.01
N VAL A 144 15.89 -0.49 -6.05
CA VAL A 144 15.12 0.76 -6.08
C VAL A 144 14.01 0.73 -5.04
N LYS A 145 13.29 -0.39 -4.89
CA LYS A 145 12.23 -0.55 -3.88
C LYS A 145 12.78 -0.42 -2.47
N VAL A 146 13.93 -1.05 -2.21
CA VAL A 146 14.62 -0.98 -0.90
C VAL A 146 15.06 0.45 -0.61
N ALA A 147 15.66 1.14 -1.59
CA ALA A 147 16.10 2.52 -1.44
C ALA A 147 14.91 3.46 -1.18
N GLU A 148 13.82 3.34 -1.95
CA GLU A 148 12.59 4.13 -1.77
C GLU A 148 12.02 3.96 -0.36
N THR A 149 11.89 2.71 0.11
CA THR A 149 11.38 2.40 1.46
C THR A 149 12.27 2.99 2.55
N ALA A 150 13.59 2.87 2.40
CA ALA A 150 14.54 3.42 3.36
C ALA A 150 14.47 4.96 3.43
N MET A 151 14.31 5.62 2.29
CA MET A 151 14.14 7.08 2.23
C MET A 151 12.83 7.52 2.89
N ALA A 152 11.73 6.82 2.62
CA ALA A 152 10.43 7.11 3.22
C ALA A 152 10.46 7.00 4.76
N LEU A 153 11.08 5.95 5.29
CA LEU A 153 11.28 5.79 6.74
C LEU A 153 12.15 6.90 7.34
N HIS A 154 13.17 7.35 6.60
CA HIS A 154 14.04 8.45 7.05
C HIS A 154 13.31 9.78 7.13
N THR A 155 12.31 9.99 6.30
CA THR A 155 11.50 11.22 6.25
C THR A 155 10.25 11.20 7.12
N GLY A 156 10.06 10.16 7.93
CA GLY A 156 9.04 10.14 8.99
C GLY A 156 7.84 9.20 8.77
N ALA A 157 7.83 8.42 7.67
CA ALA A 157 6.78 7.43 7.43
C ALA A 157 6.94 6.15 8.26
#